data_093781faa14cb3fe6681329ae06e06af
#
_entry.id   093781faa14cb3fe6681329ae06e06af
#
_cell.length_a   1.000
_cell.length_b   1.000
_cell.length_c   1.000
_cell.angle_alpha   90.00
_cell.angle_beta   90.00
_cell.angle_gamma   90.00
#
_symmetry.space_group_name_H-M   'P 1'
#
loop_
_entity.id
_entity.type
_entity.pdbx_description
1 polymer ?
#
loop_
_entity_poly.entity_id
_entity_poly.type
_entity_poly.pdbx_seq_one_letter_code
_entity_poly.pdbx_strand_id
1 'polypeptide(L)'
;MTQDERLNFLIEAFKAESKEYEKLCVPADREGKRRFLRALMNVRMPGPMSAEVLAVQDAYLRERAEDKGIIGLQDIPVIRDGLSVWQGDITRLAVDAIVNAANSAMLGCFVPGHNCIDNCIQTYAGVQMRAECDGQMKLLKREYGQSYVQPTAMPLLTDGYNLPAKKVVHIVGPIVMGTLTHRHKTELADCYTNTLDLCMREGLTSLAFCCISTGVFHFPNEEAAEIAVNTVRGWQETHGNAMERIIFNVFKDEDKKYYETLMR
;
A
#
# COMPACT_ATOMS: atom_id res chain seq x y z
N MET A 1 -17.06 -13.96 -18.73
CA MET A 1 -16.65 -14.88 -17.64
C MET A 1 -17.29 -14.42 -16.34
N THR A 2 -17.88 -15.33 -15.59
CA THR A 2 -18.33 -15.09 -14.22
C THR A 2 -17.11 -14.94 -13.29
N GLN A 3 -17.31 -14.43 -12.10
CA GLN A 3 -16.24 -14.26 -11.11
C GLN A 3 -15.60 -15.60 -10.70
N ASP A 4 -16.35 -16.68 -10.66
CA ASP A 4 -15.81 -18.02 -10.36
C ASP A 4 -15.03 -18.60 -11.54
N GLU A 5 -15.44 -18.33 -12.77
CA GLU A 5 -14.66 -18.68 -13.97
C GLU A 5 -13.34 -17.93 -14.02
N ARG A 6 -13.35 -16.61 -13.73
CA ARG A 6 -12.12 -15.80 -13.63
C ARG A 6 -11.18 -16.35 -12.55
N LEU A 7 -11.72 -16.66 -11.36
CA LEU A 7 -10.94 -17.22 -10.25
C LEU A 7 -10.25 -18.53 -10.66
N ASN A 8 -10.98 -19.46 -11.27
CA ASN A 8 -10.42 -20.74 -11.72
C ASN A 8 -9.38 -20.52 -12.84
N PHE A 9 -9.67 -19.67 -13.83
CA PHE A 9 -8.74 -19.33 -14.90
C PHE A 9 -7.42 -18.78 -14.36
N LEU A 10 -7.49 -17.81 -13.42
CA LEU A 10 -6.31 -17.20 -12.82
C LEU A 10 -5.50 -18.21 -12.01
N ILE A 11 -6.15 -19.09 -11.24
CA ILE A 11 -5.45 -20.16 -10.51
C ILE A 11 -4.64 -21.03 -11.47
N GLU A 12 -5.25 -21.51 -12.57
CA GLU A 12 -4.54 -22.33 -13.53
C GLU A 12 -3.42 -21.57 -14.24
N ALA A 13 -3.63 -20.31 -14.62
CA ALA A 13 -2.62 -19.47 -15.25
C ALA A 13 -1.40 -19.25 -14.34
N PHE A 14 -1.62 -18.94 -13.04
CA PHE A 14 -0.52 -18.74 -12.09
C PHE A 14 0.17 -20.06 -11.70
N LYS A 15 -0.56 -21.18 -11.62
CA LYS A 15 0.05 -22.50 -11.41
C LYS A 15 0.97 -22.90 -12.54
N ALA A 16 0.59 -22.61 -13.79
CA ALA A 16 1.38 -22.96 -14.98
C ALA A 16 2.73 -22.23 -15.06
N GLU A 17 2.98 -21.18 -14.26
CA GLU A 17 4.27 -20.48 -14.21
C GLU A 17 5.40 -21.32 -13.58
N SER A 18 5.08 -22.39 -12.83
CA SER A 18 6.09 -23.24 -12.18
C SER A 18 5.65 -24.69 -12.06
N LYS A 19 6.52 -25.63 -12.45
CA LYS A 19 6.31 -27.08 -12.25
C LYS A 19 6.05 -27.46 -10.77
N GLU A 20 6.53 -26.65 -9.84
CA GLU A 20 6.27 -26.83 -8.41
C GLU A 20 4.82 -26.48 -8.08
N TYR A 21 4.32 -25.36 -8.64
CA TYR A 21 2.95 -24.91 -8.41
C TYR A 21 1.92 -25.79 -9.11
N GLU A 22 2.24 -26.37 -10.28
CA GLU A 22 1.36 -27.32 -10.98
C GLU A 22 0.91 -28.49 -10.08
N LYS A 23 1.78 -28.92 -9.15
CA LYS A 23 1.52 -30.05 -8.24
C LYS A 23 0.65 -29.68 -7.04
N LEU A 24 0.41 -28.37 -6.78
CA LEU A 24 -0.35 -27.95 -5.64
C LEU A 24 -1.83 -28.30 -5.82
N CYS A 25 -2.44 -28.85 -4.76
CA CYS A 25 -3.88 -29.13 -4.73
C CYS A 25 -4.68 -27.83 -4.58
N VAL A 26 -5.60 -27.59 -5.51
CA VAL A 26 -6.52 -26.47 -5.45
C VAL A 26 -7.64 -26.78 -4.47
N PRO A 27 -7.96 -25.89 -3.49
CA PRO A 27 -9.08 -26.06 -2.58
C PRO A 27 -10.42 -26.22 -3.33
N ALA A 28 -11.34 -26.98 -2.77
CA ALA A 28 -12.65 -27.20 -3.39
C ALA A 28 -13.59 -26.00 -3.21
N ASP A 29 -13.51 -25.34 -2.06
CA ASP A 29 -14.40 -24.23 -1.71
C ASP A 29 -13.90 -22.89 -2.30
N ARG A 30 -14.84 -21.97 -2.52
CA ARG A 30 -14.59 -20.66 -3.14
C ARG A 30 -13.60 -19.81 -2.35
N GLU A 31 -13.73 -19.79 -1.03
CA GLU A 31 -12.84 -18.98 -0.18
C GLU A 31 -11.43 -19.56 -0.09
N GLY A 32 -11.31 -20.87 -0.06
CA GLY A 32 -10.03 -21.57 -0.20
C GLY A 32 -9.34 -21.25 -1.51
N LYS A 33 -10.08 -21.26 -2.63
CA LYS A 33 -9.56 -20.85 -3.96
C LYS A 33 -9.09 -19.39 -3.97
N ARG A 34 -9.81 -18.47 -3.35
CA ARG A 34 -9.41 -17.06 -3.22
C ARG A 34 -8.09 -16.91 -2.45
N ARG A 35 -7.96 -17.61 -1.31
CA ARG A 35 -6.71 -17.61 -0.54
C ARG A 35 -5.56 -18.25 -1.32
N PHE A 36 -5.85 -19.30 -2.07
CA PHE A 36 -4.87 -19.98 -2.91
C PHE A 36 -4.36 -19.09 -4.03
N LEU A 37 -5.26 -18.42 -4.79
CA LEU A 37 -4.88 -17.44 -5.82
C LEU A 37 -4.04 -16.31 -5.20
N ARG A 38 -4.47 -15.76 -4.06
CA ARG A 38 -3.69 -14.73 -3.35
C ARG A 38 -2.28 -15.22 -3.02
N ALA A 39 -2.14 -16.44 -2.52
CA ALA A 39 -0.82 -17.01 -2.21
C ALA A 39 0.08 -17.10 -3.44
N LEU A 40 -0.45 -17.57 -4.59
CA LEU A 40 0.28 -17.61 -5.85
C LEU A 40 0.72 -16.22 -6.32
N MET A 41 -0.18 -15.22 -6.25
CA MET A 41 0.15 -13.83 -6.58
C MET A 41 1.22 -13.24 -5.64
N ASN A 42 1.20 -13.59 -4.35
CA ASN A 42 2.18 -13.10 -3.38
C ASN A 42 3.60 -13.59 -3.66
N VAL A 43 3.78 -14.84 -4.03
CA VAL A 43 5.10 -15.43 -4.26
C VAL A 43 5.63 -15.18 -5.68
N ARG A 44 4.78 -14.68 -6.59
CA ARG A 44 5.18 -14.43 -7.96
C ARG A 44 6.24 -13.35 -8.05
N MET A 45 7.37 -13.68 -8.68
CA MET A 45 8.40 -12.69 -8.99
C MET A 45 7.93 -11.70 -10.06
N PRO A 46 8.44 -10.45 -10.07
CA PRO A 46 8.11 -9.50 -11.13
C PRO A 46 8.55 -10.06 -12.50
N GLY A 47 7.70 -9.89 -13.51
CA GLY A 47 7.96 -10.38 -14.85
C GLY A 47 6.76 -10.17 -15.77
N PRO A 48 6.93 -10.41 -17.05
CA PRO A 48 5.85 -10.25 -18.04
C PRO A 48 4.68 -11.20 -17.75
N MET A 49 3.49 -10.77 -18.11
CA MET A 49 2.26 -11.55 -18.07
C MET A 49 1.51 -11.34 -19.37
N SER A 50 0.82 -12.37 -19.87
CA SER A 50 0.03 -12.23 -21.10
C SER A 50 -1.10 -11.22 -20.93
N ALA A 51 -1.45 -10.51 -22.00
CA ALA A 51 -2.53 -9.55 -22.00
C ALA A 51 -3.88 -10.17 -21.60
N GLU A 52 -4.10 -11.44 -21.97
CA GLU A 52 -5.31 -12.18 -21.61
C GLU A 52 -5.41 -12.38 -20.09
N VAL A 53 -4.33 -12.87 -19.46
CA VAL A 53 -4.30 -13.10 -18.00
C VAL A 53 -4.46 -11.77 -17.25
N LEU A 54 -3.81 -10.69 -17.72
CA LEU A 54 -3.96 -9.36 -17.13
C LEU A 54 -5.41 -8.87 -17.23
N ALA A 55 -6.05 -9.01 -18.38
CA ALA A 55 -7.45 -8.58 -18.55
C ALA A 55 -8.41 -9.34 -17.62
N VAL A 56 -8.20 -10.65 -17.45
CA VAL A 56 -9.03 -11.48 -16.54
C VAL A 56 -8.74 -11.11 -15.08
N GLN A 57 -7.45 -10.90 -14.72
CA GLN A 57 -7.06 -10.46 -13.37
C GLN A 57 -7.67 -9.11 -13.03
N ASP A 58 -7.59 -8.14 -13.95
CA ASP A 58 -8.11 -6.80 -13.73
C ASP A 58 -9.62 -6.83 -13.51
N ALA A 59 -10.36 -7.57 -14.34
CA ALA A 59 -11.79 -7.74 -14.16
C ALA A 59 -12.12 -8.44 -12.83
N TYR A 60 -11.34 -9.45 -12.43
CA TYR A 60 -11.49 -10.16 -11.18
C TYR A 60 -11.26 -9.25 -9.96
N LEU A 61 -10.15 -8.51 -9.96
CA LEU A 61 -9.76 -7.67 -8.81
C LEU A 61 -10.68 -6.46 -8.63
N ARG A 62 -11.12 -5.82 -9.73
CA ARG A 62 -12.06 -4.69 -9.69
C ARG A 62 -13.41 -5.12 -9.11
N GLU A 63 -13.99 -6.22 -9.59
CA GLU A 63 -15.22 -6.75 -9.01
C GLU A 63 -15.04 -7.13 -7.53
N ARG A 64 -13.85 -7.66 -7.14
CA ARG A 64 -13.52 -7.91 -5.73
C ARG A 64 -13.43 -6.64 -4.88
N ALA A 65 -12.96 -5.52 -5.46
CA ALA A 65 -12.96 -4.23 -4.77
C ALA A 65 -14.39 -3.70 -4.56
N GLU A 66 -15.24 -3.83 -5.57
CA GLU A 66 -16.67 -3.49 -5.49
C GLU A 66 -17.40 -4.33 -4.44
N ASP A 67 -17.20 -5.65 -4.43
CA ASP A 67 -17.76 -6.57 -3.43
C ASP A 67 -17.38 -6.20 -1.99
N LYS A 68 -16.16 -5.70 -1.76
CA LYS A 68 -15.70 -5.22 -0.45
C LYS A 68 -16.33 -3.89 -0.06
N GLY A 69 -16.87 -3.18 -1.03
CA GLY A 69 -17.39 -1.82 -0.89
C GLY A 69 -16.28 -0.76 -0.96
N ILE A 70 -16.34 0.09 -1.97
CA ILE A 70 -15.44 1.22 -2.16
C ILE A 70 -15.89 2.37 -1.26
N ILE A 71 -14.93 3.07 -0.66
CA ILE A 71 -15.16 4.20 0.25
C ILE A 71 -14.61 5.46 -0.41
N GLY A 72 -15.47 6.42 -0.69
CA GLY A 72 -15.10 7.72 -1.24
C GLY A 72 -14.84 8.78 -0.17
N LEU A 73 -14.32 9.93 -0.58
CA LEU A 73 -14.06 11.06 0.33
C LEU A 73 -15.32 11.56 1.08
N GLN A 74 -16.48 11.47 0.43
CA GLN A 74 -17.78 11.85 0.99
C GLN A 74 -18.23 10.95 2.14
N ASP A 75 -17.71 9.70 2.21
CA ASP A 75 -18.05 8.73 3.22
C ASP A 75 -17.20 8.87 4.50
N ILE A 76 -16.18 9.76 4.45
CA ILE A 76 -15.22 9.95 5.53
C ILE A 76 -15.35 11.40 6.05
N PRO A 77 -15.81 11.58 7.31
CA PRO A 77 -15.97 12.94 7.86
C PRO A 77 -14.60 13.63 8.01
N VAL A 78 -14.59 14.94 7.71
CA VAL A 78 -13.46 15.81 8.07
C VAL A 78 -13.54 16.11 9.55
N ILE A 79 -12.43 15.95 10.25
CA ILE A 79 -12.35 16.33 11.66
C ILE A 79 -11.93 17.81 11.76
N ARG A 80 -10.84 18.18 11.06
CA ARG A 80 -10.30 19.53 11.10
C ARG A 80 -9.38 19.80 9.91
N ASP A 81 -9.46 20.97 9.29
CA ASP A 81 -8.50 21.48 8.29
C ASP A 81 -8.16 20.46 7.15
N GLY A 82 -9.19 19.78 6.62
CA GLY A 82 -9.01 18.73 5.61
C GLY A 82 -8.46 17.40 6.14
N LEU A 83 -8.20 17.27 7.44
CA LEU A 83 -7.74 16.05 8.07
C LEU A 83 -8.90 15.14 8.48
N SER A 84 -8.72 13.87 8.31
CA SER A 84 -9.67 12.82 8.67
C SER A 84 -8.95 11.63 9.31
N VAL A 85 -9.68 10.86 10.13
CA VAL A 85 -9.30 9.53 10.58
C VAL A 85 -10.31 8.54 10.01
N TRP A 86 -9.82 7.48 9.39
CA TRP A 86 -10.68 6.41 8.92
C TRP A 86 -10.12 5.05 9.33
N GLN A 87 -10.97 4.22 9.94
CA GLN A 87 -10.59 2.88 10.38
C GLN A 87 -11.08 1.83 9.39
N GLY A 88 -10.15 1.12 8.76
CA GLY A 88 -10.50 0.08 7.81
C GLY A 88 -9.36 -0.34 6.88
N ASP A 89 -9.74 -1.08 5.84
CA ASP A 89 -8.83 -1.59 4.81
C ASP A 89 -8.52 -0.49 3.78
N ILE A 90 -7.33 0.09 3.82
CA ILE A 90 -6.87 1.19 2.95
C ILE A 90 -7.05 0.88 1.45
N THR A 91 -7.05 -0.39 1.08
CA THR A 91 -7.24 -0.82 -0.32
C THR A 91 -8.66 -0.60 -0.85
N ARG A 92 -9.57 -0.12 -0.01
CA ARG A 92 -10.95 0.25 -0.36
C ARG A 92 -11.13 1.74 -0.65
N LEU A 93 -10.12 2.56 -0.39
CA LEU A 93 -10.23 4.02 -0.48
C LEU A 93 -10.11 4.53 -1.91
N ALA A 94 -11.14 5.25 -2.37
CA ALA A 94 -11.15 5.96 -3.64
C ALA A 94 -10.63 7.39 -3.43
N VAL A 95 -9.31 7.52 -3.44
CA VAL A 95 -8.56 8.77 -3.26
C VAL A 95 -7.51 8.91 -4.36
N ASP A 96 -6.86 10.07 -4.48
CA ASP A 96 -5.80 10.22 -5.48
C ASP A 96 -4.61 9.31 -5.17
N ALA A 97 -4.21 9.19 -3.89
CA ALA A 97 -3.15 8.27 -3.51
C ALA A 97 -3.37 7.61 -2.15
N ILE A 98 -2.87 6.39 -2.01
CA ILE A 98 -2.68 5.72 -0.72
C ILE A 98 -1.20 5.48 -0.47
N VAL A 99 -0.81 5.43 0.80
CA VAL A 99 0.58 5.15 1.20
C VAL A 99 0.75 3.67 1.52
N ASN A 100 1.76 3.06 0.92
CA ASN A 100 2.24 1.73 1.22
C ASN A 100 3.51 1.79 2.08
N ALA A 101 3.47 1.23 3.28
CA ALA A 101 4.66 1.02 4.10
C ALA A 101 5.45 -0.18 3.54
N ALA A 102 6.37 0.13 2.63
CA ALA A 102 7.15 -0.83 1.86
C ALA A 102 8.45 -1.24 2.55
N ASN A 103 9.06 -2.30 2.06
CA ASN A 103 10.45 -2.64 2.38
C ASN A 103 11.42 -2.01 1.37
N SER A 104 12.72 -1.97 1.69
CA SER A 104 13.74 -1.31 0.87
C SER A 104 13.99 -1.96 -0.50
N ALA A 105 13.52 -3.18 -0.74
CA ALA A 105 13.55 -3.81 -2.06
C ALA A 105 12.45 -3.29 -3.00
N MET A 106 11.40 -2.66 -2.46
CA MET A 106 10.21 -2.15 -3.16
C MET A 106 9.40 -3.21 -3.93
N LEU A 107 9.66 -4.49 -3.72
CA LEU A 107 9.02 -5.59 -4.45
C LEU A 107 7.83 -6.22 -3.73
N GLY A 108 7.40 -5.63 -2.62
CA GLY A 108 6.31 -6.14 -1.82
C GLY A 108 6.73 -7.27 -0.87
N CYS A 109 5.75 -7.80 -0.15
CA CYS A 109 5.93 -8.93 0.75
C CYS A 109 5.63 -10.24 0.01
N PHE A 110 6.59 -11.17 -0.01
CA PHE A 110 6.46 -12.48 -0.67
C PHE A 110 5.90 -13.59 0.24
N VAL A 111 5.53 -13.28 1.49
CA VAL A 111 4.97 -14.28 2.40
C VAL A 111 3.53 -14.62 1.97
N PRO A 112 3.23 -15.88 1.62
CA PRO A 112 1.90 -16.26 1.14
C PRO A 112 0.79 -15.93 2.15
N GLY A 113 -0.21 -15.17 1.71
CA GLY A 113 -1.37 -14.83 2.55
C GLY A 113 -1.08 -13.91 3.73
N HIS A 114 0.12 -13.32 3.83
CA HIS A 114 0.44 -12.38 4.91
C HIS A 114 -0.46 -11.15 4.87
N ASN A 115 -0.92 -10.69 6.05
CA ASN A 115 -1.85 -9.58 6.17
C ASN A 115 -1.18 -8.22 6.44
N CYS A 116 0.12 -8.06 6.12
CA CYS A 116 0.71 -6.73 6.15
C CYS A 116 0.17 -5.88 5.00
N ILE A 117 0.23 -4.57 5.19
CA ILE A 117 -0.29 -3.60 4.22
C ILE A 117 0.37 -3.74 2.85
N ASP A 118 1.69 -3.97 2.81
CA ASP A 118 2.46 -4.15 1.59
C ASP A 118 1.98 -5.37 0.78
N ASN A 119 1.74 -6.51 1.45
CA ASN A 119 1.18 -7.69 0.80
C ASN A 119 -0.25 -7.42 0.27
N CYS A 120 -1.10 -6.77 1.05
CA CYS A 120 -2.47 -6.46 0.65
C CYS A 120 -2.53 -5.52 -0.55
N ILE A 121 -1.78 -4.41 -0.51
CA ILE A 121 -1.74 -3.43 -1.61
C ILE A 121 -1.22 -4.08 -2.89
N GLN A 122 -0.08 -4.78 -2.85
CA GLN A 122 0.49 -5.48 -4.01
C GLN A 122 -0.48 -6.52 -4.59
N THR A 123 -1.19 -7.26 -3.72
CA THR A 123 -2.15 -8.27 -4.18
C THR A 123 -3.34 -7.64 -4.88
N TYR A 124 -3.96 -6.62 -4.26
CA TYR A 124 -5.21 -6.05 -4.78
C TYR A 124 -5.00 -5.06 -5.93
N ALA A 125 -3.79 -4.50 -6.06
CA ALA A 125 -3.39 -3.79 -7.27
C ALA A 125 -3.23 -4.71 -8.48
N GLY A 126 -2.74 -5.93 -8.25
CA GLY A 126 -2.40 -6.90 -9.31
C GLY A 126 -0.90 -6.96 -9.59
N VAL A 127 -0.50 -7.94 -10.41
CA VAL A 127 0.93 -8.24 -10.66
C VAL A 127 1.67 -7.12 -11.39
N GLN A 128 0.95 -6.20 -12.04
CA GLN A 128 1.51 -5.05 -12.75
C GLN A 128 2.25 -4.11 -11.80
N MET A 129 1.73 -3.86 -10.59
CA MET A 129 2.35 -2.96 -9.62
C MET A 129 3.75 -3.43 -9.24
N ARG A 130 3.93 -4.72 -8.94
CA ARG A 130 5.26 -5.27 -8.62
C ARG A 130 6.21 -5.17 -9.82
N ALA A 131 5.70 -5.36 -11.04
CA ALA A 131 6.50 -5.22 -12.25
C ALA A 131 6.93 -3.77 -12.49
N GLU A 132 6.06 -2.78 -12.19
CA GLU A 132 6.40 -1.36 -12.24
C GLU A 132 7.47 -1.01 -11.19
N CYS A 133 7.29 -1.41 -9.93
CA CYS A 133 8.29 -1.22 -8.88
C CYS A 133 9.65 -1.81 -9.27
N ASP A 134 9.67 -3.03 -9.80
CA ASP A 134 10.91 -3.68 -10.27
C ASP A 134 11.56 -2.90 -11.41
N GLY A 135 10.77 -2.41 -12.35
CA GLY A 135 11.25 -1.55 -13.45
C GLY A 135 11.93 -0.28 -12.93
N GLN A 136 11.29 0.43 -11.99
CA GLN A 136 11.84 1.63 -11.37
C GLN A 136 13.11 1.31 -10.56
N MET A 137 13.09 0.25 -9.76
CA MET A 137 14.26 -0.19 -8.98
C MET A 137 15.44 -0.61 -9.89
N LYS A 138 15.19 -1.21 -11.05
CA LYS A 138 16.23 -1.53 -12.03
C LYS A 138 16.87 -0.27 -12.62
N LEU A 139 16.08 0.79 -12.87
CA LEU A 139 16.63 2.08 -13.31
C LEU A 139 17.52 2.71 -12.23
N LEU A 140 17.04 2.75 -10.98
CA LEU A 140 17.82 3.26 -9.84
C LEU A 140 19.12 2.46 -9.62
N LYS A 141 19.07 1.13 -9.76
CA LYS A 141 20.28 0.29 -9.68
C LYS A 141 21.27 0.52 -10.82
N ARG A 142 20.81 0.92 -12.00
CA ARG A 142 21.72 1.32 -13.10
C ARG A 142 22.39 2.65 -12.81
N GLU A 143 21.69 3.58 -12.16
CA GLU A 143 22.17 4.92 -11.84
C GLU A 143 23.11 4.93 -10.63
N TYR A 144 22.68 4.25 -9.53
CA TYR A 144 23.38 4.32 -8.23
C TYR A 144 24.19 3.06 -7.88
N GLY A 145 24.18 2.05 -8.74
CA GLY A 145 24.90 0.79 -8.54
C GLY A 145 24.01 -0.39 -8.14
N GLN A 146 24.46 -1.61 -8.42
CA GLN A 146 23.65 -2.85 -8.25
C GLN A 146 23.24 -3.13 -6.80
N SER A 147 23.96 -2.60 -5.82
CA SER A 147 23.66 -2.73 -4.40
C SER A 147 22.60 -1.75 -3.90
N TYR A 148 22.09 -0.85 -4.77
CA TYR A 148 21.08 0.13 -4.39
C TYR A 148 19.83 -0.54 -3.82
N VAL A 149 19.40 -0.02 -2.70
CA VAL A 149 18.09 -0.28 -2.09
C VAL A 149 17.43 1.06 -1.81
N GLN A 150 16.11 1.08 -1.80
CA GLN A 150 15.37 2.32 -1.55
C GLN A 150 15.68 2.83 -0.13
N PRO A 151 16.18 4.05 0.03
CA PRO A 151 16.46 4.62 1.34
C PRO A 151 15.18 4.87 2.15
N THR A 152 15.34 4.91 3.48
CA THR A 152 14.27 5.37 4.38
C THR A 152 13.84 6.78 4.00
N ALA A 153 12.54 7.03 4.08
CA ALA A 153 11.87 8.31 3.79
C ALA A 153 12.00 8.81 2.33
N MET A 154 12.47 7.99 1.40
CA MET A 154 12.44 8.34 -0.03
C MET A 154 11.25 7.66 -0.72
N PRO A 155 10.21 8.41 -1.13
CA PRO A 155 9.01 7.83 -1.73
C PRO A 155 9.24 7.41 -3.18
N LEU A 156 8.54 6.34 -3.60
CA LEU A 156 8.42 5.88 -4.97
C LEU A 156 6.94 5.83 -5.34
N LEU A 157 6.58 6.35 -6.51
CA LEU A 157 5.19 6.43 -6.98
C LEU A 157 4.91 5.39 -8.05
N THR A 158 3.75 4.72 -7.94
CA THR A 158 3.21 3.82 -8.97
C THR A 158 1.76 4.14 -9.28
N ASP A 159 1.24 3.56 -10.36
CA ASP A 159 -0.20 3.51 -10.58
C ASP A 159 -0.90 2.65 -9.54
N GLY A 160 -2.19 2.92 -9.27
CA GLY A 160 -3.03 2.12 -8.37
C GLY A 160 -3.54 0.82 -9.01
N TYR A 161 -3.50 0.73 -10.34
CA TYR A 161 -3.98 -0.40 -11.15
C TYR A 161 -5.44 -0.79 -10.85
N ASN A 162 -5.65 -1.89 -10.12
CA ASN A 162 -7.00 -2.39 -9.79
C ASN A 162 -7.50 -1.91 -8.42
N LEU A 163 -6.74 -1.07 -7.74
CA LEU A 163 -7.20 -0.40 -6.52
C LEU A 163 -8.16 0.75 -6.88
N PRO A 164 -9.09 1.11 -5.99
CA PRO A 164 -9.89 2.34 -6.14
C PRO A 164 -9.03 3.62 -6.11
N ALA A 165 -7.90 3.61 -5.41
CA ALA A 165 -6.94 4.71 -5.40
C ALA A 165 -6.22 4.81 -6.76
N LYS A 166 -6.02 6.04 -7.25
CA LYS A 166 -5.39 6.28 -8.56
C LYS A 166 -3.89 5.95 -8.55
N LYS A 167 -3.21 6.25 -7.44
CA LYS A 167 -1.76 6.08 -7.25
C LYS A 167 -1.45 5.42 -5.92
N VAL A 168 -0.25 4.85 -5.83
CA VAL A 168 0.32 4.36 -4.56
C VAL A 168 1.68 4.98 -4.34
N VAL A 169 1.87 5.60 -3.18
CA VAL A 169 3.17 6.08 -2.70
C VAL A 169 3.80 5.01 -1.84
N HIS A 170 4.85 4.39 -2.31
CA HIS A 170 5.62 3.41 -1.55
C HIS A 170 6.70 4.12 -0.76
N ILE A 171 6.74 3.93 0.56
CA ILE A 171 7.70 4.58 1.45
C ILE A 171 8.32 3.56 2.41
N VAL A 172 9.63 3.61 2.58
CA VAL A 172 10.33 2.82 3.60
C VAL A 172 10.39 3.63 4.88
N GLY A 173 9.71 3.17 5.90
CA GLY A 173 9.78 3.80 7.22
C GLY A 173 10.97 3.32 8.04
N PRO A 174 11.33 4.02 9.14
CA PRO A 174 12.39 3.59 10.04
C PRO A 174 12.06 2.28 10.75
N ILE A 175 13.09 1.45 10.96
CA ILE A 175 13.00 0.19 11.72
C ILE A 175 13.56 0.43 13.11
N VAL A 176 12.75 0.21 14.15
CA VAL A 176 13.15 0.38 15.54
C VAL A 176 13.54 -0.98 16.13
N MET A 177 14.84 -1.22 16.23
CA MET A 177 15.37 -2.40 16.90
C MET A 177 15.94 -2.00 18.28
N GLY A 178 15.09 -2.08 19.30
CA GLY A 178 15.44 -1.67 20.67
C GLY A 178 14.94 -0.27 21.01
N THR A 179 15.81 0.62 21.50
CA THR A 179 15.40 1.95 21.97
C THR A 179 15.06 2.90 20.82
N LEU A 180 13.94 3.58 20.94
CA LEU A 180 13.55 4.66 20.01
C LEU A 180 14.54 5.83 20.13
N THR A 181 15.09 6.26 19.00
CA THR A 181 16.08 7.36 18.92
C THR A 181 15.50 8.60 18.24
N HIS A 182 16.17 9.74 18.41
CA HIS A 182 15.84 10.97 17.69
C HIS A 182 15.90 10.77 16.17
N ARG A 183 16.89 10.01 15.68
CA ARG A 183 17.00 9.68 14.24
C ARG A 183 15.76 8.95 13.73
N HIS A 184 15.24 7.95 14.44
CA HIS A 184 14.02 7.25 14.03
C HIS A 184 12.83 8.21 13.96
N LYS A 185 12.73 9.18 14.91
CA LYS A 185 11.65 10.18 14.91
C LYS A 185 11.76 11.13 13.72
N THR A 186 12.97 11.60 13.40
CA THR A 186 13.22 12.44 12.21
C THR A 186 12.90 11.68 10.94
N GLU A 187 13.42 10.46 10.78
CA GLU A 187 13.16 9.62 9.59
C GLU A 187 11.65 9.34 9.40
N LEU A 188 10.90 9.19 10.49
CA LEU A 188 9.45 9.03 10.39
C LEU A 188 8.76 10.33 9.95
N ALA A 189 9.15 11.47 10.49
CA ALA A 189 8.64 12.78 10.05
C ALA A 189 8.95 13.02 8.55
N ASP A 190 10.17 12.70 8.12
CA ASP A 190 10.57 12.81 6.72
C ASP A 190 9.73 11.91 5.79
N CYS A 191 9.27 10.75 6.28
CA CYS A 191 8.33 9.91 5.51
C CYS A 191 7.03 10.66 5.17
N TYR A 192 6.46 11.39 6.12
CA TYR A 192 5.24 12.17 5.91
C TYR A 192 5.51 13.38 5.01
N THR A 193 6.54 14.16 5.31
CA THR A 193 6.90 15.37 4.54
C THR A 193 7.19 15.03 3.08
N ASN A 194 8.09 14.08 2.83
CA ASN A 194 8.51 13.73 1.46
C ASN A 194 7.37 13.10 0.65
N THR A 195 6.45 12.39 1.31
CA THR A 195 5.24 11.86 0.67
C THR A 195 4.30 13.01 0.25
N LEU A 196 4.06 13.98 1.13
CA LEU A 196 3.22 15.15 0.82
C LEU A 196 3.83 16.01 -0.29
N ASP A 197 5.14 16.24 -0.25
CA ASP A 197 5.87 16.97 -1.30
C ASP A 197 5.79 16.26 -2.65
N LEU A 198 5.87 14.92 -2.66
CA LEU A 198 5.67 14.14 -3.87
C LEU A 198 4.25 14.30 -4.40
N CYS A 199 3.23 14.14 -3.54
CA CYS A 199 1.83 14.29 -3.93
C CYS A 199 1.56 15.68 -4.51
N MET A 200 2.08 16.73 -3.88
CA MET A 200 1.93 18.11 -4.37
C MET A 200 2.57 18.29 -5.76
N ARG A 201 3.78 17.78 -5.99
CA ARG A 201 4.44 17.84 -7.31
C ARG A 201 3.68 17.08 -8.40
N GLU A 202 3.03 15.98 -8.05
CA GLU A 202 2.24 15.15 -8.96
C GLU A 202 0.79 15.64 -9.13
N GLY A 203 0.40 16.74 -8.46
CA GLY A 203 -0.95 17.30 -8.52
C GLY A 203 -2.01 16.42 -7.86
N LEU A 204 -1.62 15.57 -6.90
CA LEU A 204 -2.51 14.72 -6.12
C LEU A 204 -3.00 15.52 -4.91
N THR A 205 -4.31 15.61 -4.71
CA THR A 205 -4.92 16.47 -3.67
C THR A 205 -5.57 15.69 -2.53
N SER A 206 -5.78 14.39 -2.70
CA SER A 206 -6.33 13.51 -1.65
C SER A 206 -5.41 12.32 -1.39
N LEU A 207 -5.03 12.13 -0.12
CA LEU A 207 -4.03 11.14 0.29
C LEU A 207 -4.48 10.41 1.55
N ALA A 208 -4.30 9.07 1.58
CA ALA A 208 -4.47 8.30 2.79
C ALA A 208 -3.15 7.68 3.25
N PHE A 209 -2.70 8.06 4.43
CA PHE A 209 -1.55 7.46 5.10
C PHE A 209 -1.97 6.22 5.90
N CYS A 210 -1.18 5.16 5.82
CA CYS A 210 -1.21 4.10 6.83
C CYS A 210 -0.37 4.47 8.06
N CYS A 211 -0.47 3.68 9.13
CA CYS A 211 0.40 3.82 10.30
C CYS A 211 1.82 3.35 9.98
N ILE A 212 2.66 4.23 9.41
CA ILE A 212 4.01 3.93 8.93
C ILE A 212 4.85 3.40 10.10
N SER A 213 5.60 2.31 9.88
CA SER A 213 6.53 1.66 10.81
C SER A 213 5.94 1.02 12.06
N THR A 214 4.64 1.14 12.35
CA THR A 214 4.05 0.62 13.61
C THR A 214 3.76 -0.89 13.61
N GLY A 215 3.93 -1.56 12.49
CA GLY A 215 3.78 -3.01 12.36
C GLY A 215 5.11 -3.73 12.65
N VAL A 216 5.62 -4.45 11.65
CA VAL A 216 6.86 -5.26 11.72
C VAL A 216 8.13 -4.42 11.91
N PHE A 217 8.07 -3.10 11.81
CA PHE A 217 9.18 -2.18 12.07
C PHE A 217 9.21 -1.64 13.51
N HIS A 218 8.24 -2.04 14.35
CA HIS A 218 8.21 -1.84 15.80
C HIS A 218 8.32 -0.39 16.29
N PHE A 219 7.93 0.60 15.48
CA PHE A 219 7.83 1.97 15.99
C PHE A 219 6.65 2.06 16.96
N PRO A 220 6.80 2.67 18.17
CA PRO A 220 5.72 2.80 19.12
C PRO A 220 4.54 3.58 18.54
N ASN A 221 3.32 3.04 18.68
CA ASN A 221 2.14 3.54 17.97
C ASN A 221 1.75 4.97 18.39
N GLU A 222 1.81 5.28 19.69
CA GLU A 222 1.46 6.60 20.20
C GLU A 222 2.41 7.69 19.69
N GLU A 223 3.72 7.47 19.83
CA GLU A 223 4.73 8.40 19.32
C GLU A 223 4.68 8.52 17.79
N ALA A 224 4.37 7.43 17.08
CA ALA A 224 4.20 7.49 15.63
C ALA A 224 3.00 8.36 15.23
N ALA A 225 1.88 8.25 15.94
CA ALA A 225 0.70 9.09 15.71
C ALA A 225 0.97 10.58 16.00
N GLU A 226 1.68 10.89 17.10
CA GLU A 226 2.10 12.27 17.42
C GLU A 226 2.97 12.87 16.31
N ILE A 227 3.99 12.13 15.86
CA ILE A 227 4.87 12.57 14.77
C ILE A 227 4.06 12.78 13.50
N ALA A 228 3.20 11.84 13.13
CA ALA A 228 2.37 11.92 11.94
C ALA A 228 1.50 13.18 11.92
N VAL A 229 0.72 13.39 12.98
CA VAL A 229 -0.21 14.54 13.07
C VAL A 229 0.54 15.87 13.11
N ASN A 230 1.60 15.97 13.92
CA ASN A 230 2.37 17.20 14.04
C ASN A 230 3.09 17.54 12.73
N THR A 231 3.68 16.54 12.05
CA THR A 231 4.36 16.76 10.78
C THR A 231 3.39 17.21 9.68
N VAL A 232 2.24 16.54 9.56
CA VAL A 232 1.23 16.89 8.55
C VAL A 232 0.67 18.30 8.80
N ARG A 233 0.38 18.67 10.04
CA ARG A 233 -0.07 20.03 10.39
C ARG A 233 0.99 21.08 10.06
N GLY A 234 2.24 20.87 10.49
CA GLY A 234 3.34 21.80 10.18
C GLY A 234 3.56 21.95 8.67
N TRP A 235 3.38 20.86 7.90
CA TRP A 235 3.43 20.91 6.45
C TRP A 235 2.27 21.74 5.87
N GLN A 236 1.04 21.57 6.35
CA GLN A 236 -0.12 22.38 5.93
C GLN A 236 0.05 23.87 6.24
N GLU A 237 0.63 24.23 7.39
CA GLU A 237 0.93 25.63 7.74
C GLU A 237 1.84 26.31 6.72
N THR A 238 2.76 25.57 6.11
CA THR A 238 3.71 26.11 5.12
C THR A 238 3.21 26.02 3.67
N HIS A 239 2.31 25.10 3.36
CA HIS A 239 1.84 24.83 2.00
C HIS A 239 0.37 25.18 1.76
N GLY A 240 -0.33 25.66 2.78
CA GLY A 240 -1.73 26.08 2.68
C GLY A 240 -2.65 24.94 2.23
N ASN A 241 -3.51 25.24 1.25
CA ASN A 241 -4.51 24.29 0.73
C ASN A 241 -3.99 23.40 -0.42
N ALA A 242 -2.70 23.09 -0.44
CA ALA A 242 -2.13 22.21 -1.48
C ALA A 242 -2.76 20.80 -1.48
N MET A 243 -3.22 20.33 -0.32
CA MET A 243 -3.98 19.09 -0.16
C MET A 243 -5.43 19.39 0.24
N GLU A 244 -6.39 18.88 -0.50
CA GLU A 244 -7.82 18.96 -0.19
C GLU A 244 -8.19 18.04 0.99
N ARG A 245 -7.61 16.84 1.02
CA ARG A 245 -7.91 15.83 2.03
C ARG A 245 -6.70 14.97 2.37
N ILE A 246 -6.39 14.89 3.66
CA ILE A 246 -5.42 13.94 4.19
C ILE A 246 -6.13 13.03 5.20
N ILE A 247 -6.04 11.72 4.99
CA ILE A 247 -6.69 10.70 5.79
C ILE A 247 -5.61 9.89 6.52
N PHE A 248 -5.68 9.86 7.84
CA PHE A 248 -4.94 8.88 8.63
C PHE A 248 -5.76 7.58 8.68
N ASN A 249 -5.37 6.62 7.85
CA ASN A 249 -5.98 5.31 7.85
C ASN A 249 -5.38 4.45 8.96
N VAL A 250 -6.23 4.02 9.86
CA VAL A 250 -5.88 3.17 11.00
C VAL A 250 -6.58 1.82 10.90
N PHE A 251 -6.04 0.80 11.54
CA PHE A 251 -6.64 -0.53 11.54
C PHE A 251 -7.10 -0.96 12.94
N LYS A 252 -6.32 -0.64 13.98
CA LYS A 252 -6.62 -0.99 15.36
C LYS A 252 -7.42 0.13 16.06
N ASP A 253 -8.26 -0.25 17.04
CA ASP A 253 -9.01 0.69 17.87
C ASP A 253 -8.09 1.62 18.69
N GLU A 254 -6.93 1.11 19.11
CA GLU A 254 -5.93 1.86 19.85
C GLU A 254 -5.35 2.99 18.98
N ASP A 255 -4.94 2.69 17.74
CA ASP A 255 -4.43 3.68 16.81
C ASP A 255 -5.47 4.77 16.56
N LYS A 256 -6.74 4.37 16.36
CA LYS A 256 -7.84 5.33 16.17
C LYS A 256 -7.94 6.31 17.31
N LYS A 257 -7.84 5.84 18.56
CA LYS A 257 -7.91 6.71 19.75
C LYS A 257 -6.77 7.73 19.79
N TYR A 258 -5.55 7.33 19.45
CA TYR A 258 -4.40 8.24 19.40
C TYR A 258 -4.65 9.36 18.39
N TYR A 259 -4.97 9.02 17.14
CA TYR A 259 -5.21 10.01 16.11
C TYR A 259 -6.41 10.93 16.41
N GLU A 260 -7.54 10.40 16.88
CA GLU A 260 -8.71 11.20 17.24
C GLU A 260 -8.42 12.14 18.42
N THR A 261 -7.62 11.73 19.38
CA THR A 261 -7.22 12.57 20.52
C THR A 261 -6.31 13.72 20.08
N LEU A 262 -5.35 13.44 19.21
CA LEU A 262 -4.40 14.43 18.69
C LEU A 262 -5.06 15.45 17.75
N MET A 263 -6.20 15.11 17.14
CA MET A 263 -6.89 15.99 16.18
C MET A 263 -8.03 16.81 16.78
N ARG A 264 -8.35 16.63 18.06
CA ARG A 264 -9.28 17.50 18.80
C ARG A 264 -8.63 18.84 19.12
#